data_389b4607170ae664e4197edce774da47
#
_entry.id   389b4607170ae664e4197edce774da47
#
_cell.length_a   1.000
_cell.length_b   1.000
_cell.length_c   1.000
_cell.angle_alpha   90.00
_cell.angle_beta   90.00
_cell.angle_gamma   90.00
#
_symmetry.space_group_name_H-M   'P 1'
#
loop_
_entity.id
_entity.type
_entity.pdbx_description
1 polymer ?
#
loop_
_entity_poly.entity_id
_entity_poly.type
_entity_poly.pdbx_seq_one_letter_code
_entity_poly.pdbx_strand_id
1 'polypeptide(L)'
;MKIEIIFIGTGSHIPTAPRNHTGILVSFGSENILVDCGEGIQRQFKIARINPNKLSRILISHWHGDHILGLPGLLETLAVSEYSKTLYIYGPKGIREKLRFLEKL
;
A
#
# COMPACT_ATOMS: atom_id res chain seq x y z
N MET A 1 -6.31 -4.86 23.88
CA MET A 1 -5.62 -4.50 22.60
C MET A 1 -6.64 -3.95 21.61
N LYS A 2 -6.32 -2.86 20.95
CA LYS A 2 -7.20 -2.26 19.94
C LYS A 2 -6.65 -2.54 18.54
N ILE A 3 -7.50 -3.07 17.67
CA ILE A 3 -7.17 -3.28 16.26
C ILE A 3 -8.13 -2.43 15.45
N GLU A 4 -7.57 -1.61 14.55
CA GLU A 4 -8.37 -0.81 13.64
C GLU A 4 -8.18 -1.32 12.22
N ILE A 5 -9.28 -1.43 11.49
CA ILE A 5 -9.26 -1.82 10.08
C ILE A 5 -9.88 -0.68 9.30
N ILE A 6 -9.13 -0.10 8.37
CA ILE A 6 -9.57 1.04 7.58
C ILE A 6 -9.54 0.66 6.11
N PHE A 7 -10.69 0.72 5.44
CA PHE A 7 -10.80 0.45 4.02
C PHE A 7 -10.52 1.74 3.26
N ILE A 8 -9.31 1.88 2.72
CA ILE A 8 -8.93 3.07 1.98
C ILE A 8 -9.13 2.93 0.48
N GLY A 9 -9.34 1.71 -0.01
CA GLY A 9 -9.72 1.44 -1.38
C GLY A 9 -10.51 0.14 -1.44
N THR A 10 -11.66 0.16 -2.12
CA THR A 10 -12.59 -0.98 -2.18
C THR A 10 -13.03 -1.32 -3.60
N GLY A 11 -12.47 -0.65 -4.61
CA GLY A 11 -12.81 -0.92 -6.00
C GLY A 11 -12.19 -2.21 -6.51
N SER A 12 -12.81 -2.81 -7.52
CA SER A 12 -12.32 -4.02 -8.16
C SER A 12 -11.38 -3.66 -9.34
N HIS A 13 -11.37 -4.44 -10.43
CA HIS A 13 -10.43 -4.25 -11.55
C HIS A 13 -10.43 -2.85 -12.15
N ILE A 14 -11.60 -2.22 -12.21
CA ILE A 14 -11.74 -0.88 -12.77
C ILE A 14 -12.20 0.04 -11.65
N PRO A 15 -11.43 1.10 -11.34
CA PRO A 15 -11.86 2.03 -10.32
C PRO A 15 -13.06 2.84 -10.79
N THR A 16 -13.84 3.35 -9.85
CA THR A 16 -14.94 4.26 -10.14
C THR A 16 -14.64 5.61 -9.51
N ALA A 17 -15.43 6.63 -9.82
CA ALA A 17 -15.21 7.94 -9.23
C ALA A 17 -15.18 7.90 -7.68
N PRO A 18 -16.11 7.19 -7.00
CA PRO A 18 -16.09 7.12 -5.55
C PRO A 18 -15.21 6.01 -4.97
N ARG A 19 -14.69 5.08 -5.78
CA ARG A 19 -13.96 3.92 -5.26
C ARG A 19 -12.62 3.72 -5.94
N ASN A 20 -11.57 3.83 -5.15
CA ASN A 20 -10.21 3.47 -5.56
C ASN A 20 -10.03 1.96 -5.53
N HIS A 21 -8.99 1.47 -6.22
CA HIS A 21 -8.56 0.07 -6.13
C HIS A 21 -8.25 -0.33 -4.70
N THR A 22 -8.10 -1.63 -4.47
CA THR A 22 -8.02 -2.23 -3.14
C THR A 22 -6.83 -1.74 -2.31
N GLY A 23 -7.12 -1.40 -1.09
CA GLY A 23 -6.12 -1.13 -0.06
C GLY A 23 -6.80 -1.13 1.29
N ILE A 24 -6.33 -1.99 2.19
CA ILE A 24 -6.89 -2.12 3.53
C ILE A 24 -5.77 -1.89 4.53
N LEU A 25 -5.95 -0.95 5.43
CA LEU A 25 -4.98 -0.64 6.46
C LEU A 25 -5.39 -1.31 7.76
N VAL A 26 -4.48 -2.11 8.33
CA VAL A 26 -4.68 -2.75 9.63
C VAL A 26 -3.69 -2.14 10.60
N SER A 27 -4.19 -1.58 11.68
CA SER A 27 -3.39 -0.88 12.66
C SER A 27 -3.58 -1.47 14.06
N PHE A 28 -2.49 -1.83 14.71
CA PHE A 28 -2.51 -2.27 16.11
C PHE A 28 -1.13 -2.02 16.73
N GLY A 29 -1.14 -1.48 17.96
CA GLY A 29 0.11 -1.09 18.60
C GLY A 29 0.89 -0.12 17.72
N SER A 30 2.16 -0.41 17.51
CA SER A 30 3.03 0.38 16.62
C SER A 30 3.01 -0.11 15.17
N GLU A 31 2.26 -1.18 14.88
CA GLU A 31 2.19 -1.76 13.55
C GLU A 31 1.10 -1.13 12.69
N ASN A 32 1.47 -0.77 11.47
CA ASN A 32 0.52 -0.26 10.47
C ASN A 32 0.79 -1.03 9.19
N ILE A 33 -0.14 -1.92 8.86
CA ILE A 33 0.04 -2.89 7.79
C ILE A 33 -0.94 -2.56 6.66
N LEU A 34 -0.41 -2.32 5.47
CA LEU A 34 -1.24 -2.13 4.28
C LEU A 34 -1.39 -3.48 3.58
N VAL A 35 -2.63 -3.93 3.44
CA VAL A 35 -2.95 -5.14 2.70
C VAL A 35 -3.42 -4.74 1.32
N ASP A 36 -2.65 -5.11 0.32
CA ASP A 36 -2.78 -4.73 -1.07
C ASP A 36 -2.58 -3.24 -1.30
N CYS A 37 -2.14 -2.89 -2.48
CA CYS A 37 -1.73 -1.54 -2.81
C CYS A 37 -2.18 -1.21 -4.23
N GLY A 38 -3.45 -0.90 -4.37
CA GLY A 38 -4.05 -0.57 -5.65
C GLY A 38 -3.60 0.78 -6.18
N GLU A 39 -3.79 0.98 -7.46
CA GLU A 39 -3.42 2.24 -8.11
C GLU A 39 -4.07 3.42 -7.41
N GLY A 40 -3.29 4.45 -7.13
CA GLY A 40 -3.79 5.65 -6.46
C GLY A 40 -3.88 5.57 -4.95
N ILE A 41 -3.42 4.48 -4.34
CA ILE A 41 -3.55 4.30 -2.89
C ILE A 41 -2.86 5.42 -2.11
N GLN A 42 -1.76 5.98 -2.64
CA GLN A 42 -1.08 7.09 -1.98
C GLN A 42 -1.98 8.32 -1.82
N ARG A 43 -2.86 8.58 -2.78
CA ARG A 43 -3.84 9.67 -2.67
C ARG A 43 -4.88 9.36 -1.61
N GLN A 44 -5.27 8.09 -1.51
CA GLN A 44 -6.25 7.65 -0.53
C GLN A 44 -5.76 7.86 0.91
N PHE A 45 -4.45 7.70 1.16
CA PHE A 45 -3.86 8.07 2.44
C PHE A 45 -4.09 9.55 2.76
N LYS A 46 -3.90 10.42 1.77
CA LYS A 46 -4.11 11.85 1.96
C LYS A 46 -5.57 12.19 2.21
N ILE A 47 -6.48 11.58 1.46
CA ILE A 47 -7.92 11.77 1.62
C ILE A 47 -8.36 11.32 3.02
N ALA A 48 -7.84 10.19 3.49
CA ALA A 48 -8.15 9.66 4.82
C ALA A 48 -7.40 10.38 5.94
N ARG A 49 -6.48 11.28 5.61
CA ARG A 49 -5.62 11.99 6.56
C ARG A 49 -4.76 11.06 7.40
N ILE A 50 -4.24 10.02 6.77
CA ILE A 50 -3.34 9.05 7.39
C ILE A 50 -1.94 9.26 6.81
N ASN A 51 -0.95 9.40 7.69
CA ASN A 51 0.43 9.56 7.27
C ASN A 51 1.01 8.22 6.82
N PRO A 52 1.36 8.04 5.53
CA PRO A 52 1.91 6.77 5.07
C PRO A 52 3.29 6.45 5.66
N ASN A 53 3.99 7.43 6.21
CA ASN A 53 5.28 7.18 6.88
C ASN A 53 5.13 6.34 8.16
N LYS A 54 3.91 6.14 8.64
CA LYS A 54 3.65 5.23 9.76
C LYS A 54 3.58 3.77 9.33
N LEU A 55 3.57 3.49 8.02
CA LEU A 55 3.54 2.11 7.55
C LEU A 55 4.77 1.33 8.02
N SER A 56 4.54 0.13 8.49
CA SER A 56 5.60 -0.80 8.89
C SER A 56 5.70 -1.99 7.92
N ARG A 57 4.60 -2.40 7.34
CA ARG A 57 4.54 -3.55 6.44
C ARG A 57 3.53 -3.35 5.32
N ILE A 58 3.82 -3.99 4.18
CA ILE A 58 2.88 -4.08 3.06
C ILE A 58 2.76 -5.56 2.71
N LEU A 59 1.54 -6.05 2.62
CA LEU A 59 1.25 -7.43 2.25
C LEU A 59 0.51 -7.44 0.91
N ILE A 60 1.08 -8.09 -0.08
CA ILE A 60 0.45 -8.24 -1.40
C ILE A 60 -0.16 -9.62 -1.50
N SER A 61 -1.47 -9.70 -1.71
CA SER A 61 -2.18 -10.96 -1.76
C SER A 61 -1.96 -11.72 -3.07
N HIS A 62 -1.96 -11.02 -4.20
CA HIS A 62 -1.75 -11.61 -5.52
C HIS A 62 -1.37 -10.54 -6.53
N TRP A 63 -1.05 -10.95 -7.78
CA TRP A 63 -0.45 -10.06 -8.79
C TRP A 63 -1.42 -9.36 -9.72
N HIS A 64 -2.71 -9.34 -9.42
CA HIS A 64 -3.65 -8.55 -10.22
C HIS A 64 -3.34 -7.06 -10.06
N GLY A 65 -3.45 -6.31 -11.15
CA GLY A 65 -3.07 -4.90 -11.18
C GLY A 65 -3.79 -4.04 -10.15
N ASP A 66 -5.07 -4.31 -9.91
CA ASP A 66 -5.85 -3.58 -8.92
C ASP A 66 -5.38 -3.77 -7.48
N HIS A 67 -4.42 -4.69 -7.26
CA HIS A 67 -3.84 -4.96 -5.94
C HIS A 67 -2.37 -4.53 -5.82
N ILE A 68 -1.69 -4.18 -6.92
CA ILE A 68 -0.25 -3.88 -6.87
C ILE A 68 0.19 -2.60 -7.57
N LEU A 69 -0.62 -2.05 -8.48
CA LEU A 69 -0.16 -0.95 -9.32
C LEU A 69 0.06 0.37 -8.59
N GLY A 70 -0.41 0.48 -7.36
CA GLY A 70 -0.12 1.65 -6.51
C GLY A 70 1.22 1.57 -5.79
N LEU A 71 1.88 0.41 -5.83
CA LEU A 71 3.12 0.22 -5.08
C LEU A 71 4.24 1.16 -5.53
N PRO A 72 4.54 1.33 -6.83
CA PRO A 72 5.57 2.28 -7.23
C PRO A 72 5.31 3.70 -6.74
N GLY A 73 4.06 4.17 -6.89
CA GLY A 73 3.70 5.52 -6.46
C GLY A 73 3.81 5.70 -4.96
N LEU A 74 3.39 4.70 -4.20
CA LEU A 74 3.50 4.76 -2.73
C LEU A 74 4.97 4.79 -2.30
N LEU A 75 5.81 3.93 -2.88
CA LEU A 75 7.23 3.90 -2.55
C LEU A 75 7.91 5.23 -2.89
N GLU A 76 7.55 5.85 -4.00
CA GLU A 76 8.04 7.18 -4.37
C GLU A 76 7.63 8.22 -3.32
N THR A 77 6.38 8.20 -2.90
CA THR A 77 5.89 9.10 -1.86
C THR A 77 6.67 8.94 -0.56
N LEU A 78 6.94 7.69 -0.16
CA LEU A 78 7.71 7.43 1.06
C LEU A 78 9.15 7.95 0.93
N ALA A 79 9.77 7.75 -0.23
CA ALA A 79 11.13 8.23 -0.46
C ALA A 79 11.20 9.76 -0.38
N VAL A 80 10.26 10.45 -1.01
CA VAL A 80 10.23 11.93 -1.02
C VAL A 80 9.94 12.48 0.37
N SER A 81 9.11 11.79 1.16
CA SER A 81 8.75 12.24 2.51
C SER A 81 9.72 11.77 3.60
N GLU A 82 10.90 11.33 3.20
CA GLU A 82 11.99 10.95 4.13
C GLU A 82 11.61 9.82 5.08
N TYR A 83 10.99 8.77 4.54
CA TYR A 83 10.68 7.57 5.32
C TYR A 83 11.98 6.99 5.91
N SER A 84 12.05 6.89 7.23
CA SER A 84 13.29 6.53 7.93
C SER A 84 13.27 5.14 8.58
N LYS A 85 12.18 4.42 8.44
CA LYS A 85 12.04 3.08 9.00
C LYS A 85 12.43 2.02 7.98
N THR A 86 12.47 0.76 8.41
CA THR A 86 12.55 -0.37 7.49
C THR A 86 11.14 -0.80 7.14
N LEU A 87 10.82 -0.77 5.86
CA LEU A 87 9.52 -1.21 5.36
C LEU A 87 9.66 -2.65 4.89
N TYR A 88 8.88 -3.54 5.50
CA TYR A 88 8.86 -4.94 5.12
C TYR A 88 7.73 -5.18 4.12
N ILE A 89 8.06 -5.77 2.99
CA ILE A 89 7.08 -6.07 1.94
C ILE A 89 7.03 -7.57 1.74
N TYR A 90 5.84 -8.14 1.90
CA TYR A 90 5.58 -9.55 1.75
C TYR A 90 4.62 -9.76 0.58
N GLY A 91 4.84 -10.79 -0.19
CA GLY A 91 3.97 -11.10 -1.32
C GLY A 91 4.15 -12.55 -1.76
N PRO A 92 3.40 -12.95 -2.78
CA PRO A 92 3.55 -14.28 -3.35
C PRO A 92 4.93 -14.48 -3.97
N LYS A 93 5.22 -15.71 -4.38
CA LYS A 93 6.45 -16.05 -5.05
C LYS A 93 6.73 -15.06 -6.19
N GLY A 94 7.98 -14.60 -6.28
CA GLY A 94 8.39 -13.63 -7.30
C GLY A 94 8.40 -12.17 -6.81
N ILE A 95 8.03 -11.91 -5.54
CA ILE A 95 7.99 -10.54 -5.01
C ILE A 95 9.36 -9.84 -5.13
N ARG A 96 10.45 -10.55 -4.86
CA ARG A 96 11.79 -9.95 -4.94
C ARG A 96 12.14 -9.47 -6.34
N GLU A 97 11.84 -10.29 -7.35
CA GLU A 97 12.10 -9.93 -8.75
C GLU A 97 11.27 -8.71 -9.16
N LYS A 98 10.01 -8.68 -8.75
CA LYS A 98 9.12 -7.56 -9.07
C LYS A 98 9.58 -6.28 -8.41
N LEU A 99 10.02 -6.34 -7.15
CA LEU A 99 10.55 -5.17 -6.46
C LEU A 99 11.83 -4.67 -7.12
N ARG A 100 12.73 -5.56 -7.53
CA ARG A 100 13.94 -5.17 -8.27
C ARG A 100 13.61 -4.48 -9.57
N PHE A 101 12.59 -4.97 -10.26
CA PHE A 101 12.12 -4.34 -11.49
C PHE A 101 11.63 -2.91 -11.21
N LEU A 102 10.89 -2.70 -10.14
CA LEU A 102 10.41 -1.38 -9.76
C LEU A 102 11.54 -0.42 -9.42
N GLU A 103 12.61 -0.90 -8.81
CA GLU A 103 13.79 -0.06 -8.48
C GLU A 103 14.45 0.52 -9.73
N LYS A 104 14.26 -0.10 -10.89
CA LYS A 104 14.85 0.36 -12.15
C LYS A 104 14.02 1.41 -12.86
N LEU A 105 12.85 1.68 -12.36
CA LEU A 105 12.03 2.75 -12.91
C LEU A 105 12.58 4.11 -12.48
#